data_edee9030efeabd2dab1f2e8dbe0dd9ae
#
_entry.id   edee9030efeabd2dab1f2e8dbe0dd9ae
#
_cell.length_a   1.000
_cell.length_b   1.000
_cell.length_c   1.000
_cell.angle_alpha   90.00
_cell.angle_beta   90.00
_cell.angle_gamma   90.00
#
_symmetry.space_group_name_H-M   'P 1'
#
loop_
_entity.id
_entity.type
_entity.pdbx_description
1 polymer ?
#
loop_
_entity_poly.entity_id
_entity_poly.type
_entity_poly.pdbx_seq_one_letter_code
_entity_poly.pdbx_strand_id
1 'polypeptide(L)'
;VFSEILESGDYDFADRRGLEGEDLRQMYIRAYGADTYFCSSNAVTERGELYNVDGNSNRVSCIVYGPKQVIMIVGKNKIVPNIDAAIKRVKEISAPANCNRLNCLTPCAKTGHCISLDTESPFICDGCHSAARVCCNYVVTAQQRHKDRIKVIIVNENLGY
;
A
#
# COMPACT_ATOMS: atom_id res chain seq x y z
N VAL A 1 6.48 -9.36 14.80
CA VAL A 1 6.48 -10.24 13.60
C VAL A 1 7.74 -10.05 12.76
N PHE A 2 8.01 -8.86 12.19
CA PHE A 2 9.19 -8.68 11.32
C PHE A 2 10.51 -8.83 12.07
N SER A 3 10.62 -8.32 13.28
CA SER A 3 11.81 -8.48 14.12
C SER A 3 12.08 -9.95 14.41
N GLU A 4 11.07 -10.70 14.78
CA GLU A 4 11.15 -12.13 15.07
C GLU A 4 11.58 -12.95 13.84
N ILE A 5 11.06 -12.62 12.63
CA ILE A 5 11.46 -13.26 11.38
C ILE A 5 12.94 -12.98 11.07
N LEU A 6 13.40 -11.75 11.30
CA LEU A 6 14.81 -11.38 11.11
C LEU A 6 15.74 -12.06 12.10
N GLU A 7 15.34 -12.12 13.36
CA GLU A 7 16.13 -12.67 14.46
C GLU A 7 16.22 -14.20 14.44
N SER A 8 15.20 -14.88 13.88
CA SER A 8 15.20 -16.35 13.78
C SER A 8 16.31 -16.90 12.89
N GLY A 9 16.71 -16.16 11.85
CA GLY A 9 17.66 -16.63 10.85
C GLY A 9 17.16 -17.78 9.96
N ASP A 10 15.89 -18.20 10.11
CA ASP A 10 15.30 -19.31 9.38
C ASP A 10 14.84 -18.93 7.96
N TYR A 11 14.83 -17.63 7.65
CA TYR A 11 14.28 -17.10 6.41
C TYR A 11 15.28 -16.24 5.65
N ASP A 12 15.30 -16.39 4.34
CA ASP A 12 15.99 -15.47 3.43
C ASP A 12 15.15 -14.17 3.28
N PHE A 13 15.37 -13.22 4.19
CA PHE A 13 14.61 -12.00 4.27
C PHE A 13 15.18 -10.89 3.37
N ALA A 14 14.39 -10.44 2.40
CA ALA A 14 14.71 -9.30 1.56
C ALA A 14 14.39 -7.99 2.29
N ASP A 15 15.40 -7.35 2.88
CA ASP A 15 15.26 -6.10 3.63
C ASP A 15 15.69 -4.90 2.77
N ARG A 16 14.83 -3.91 2.67
CA ARG A 16 15.09 -2.67 1.93
C ARG A 16 15.72 -1.55 2.77
N ARG A 17 15.85 -1.73 4.08
CA ARG A 17 16.37 -0.69 4.97
C ARG A 17 17.82 -0.36 4.64
N GLY A 18 18.11 0.93 4.48
CA GLY A 18 19.44 1.42 4.16
C GLY A 18 19.88 1.20 2.71
N LEU A 19 19.01 0.66 1.83
CA LEU A 19 19.30 0.52 0.42
C LEU A 19 18.79 1.73 -0.38
N GLU A 20 19.57 2.17 -1.36
CA GLU A 20 19.25 3.27 -2.27
C GLU A 20 19.60 2.91 -3.71
N GLY A 21 19.14 3.71 -4.66
CA GLY A 21 19.50 3.61 -6.08
C GLY A 21 19.28 2.22 -6.66
N GLU A 22 20.31 1.67 -7.32
CA GLU A 22 20.23 0.36 -7.99
C GLU A 22 20.09 -0.80 -7.01
N ASP A 23 20.70 -0.75 -5.83
CA ASP A 23 20.60 -1.80 -4.82
C ASP A 23 19.15 -1.93 -4.32
N LEU A 24 18.49 -0.80 -4.09
CA LEU A 24 17.06 -0.79 -3.74
C LEU A 24 16.20 -1.34 -4.89
N ARG A 25 16.53 -1.01 -6.13
CA ARG A 25 15.84 -1.54 -7.31
C ARG A 25 16.00 -3.06 -7.42
N GLN A 26 17.20 -3.59 -7.24
CA GLN A 26 17.47 -5.03 -7.26
C GLN A 26 16.75 -5.76 -6.13
N MET A 27 16.68 -5.15 -4.94
CA MET A 27 15.91 -5.71 -3.84
C MET A 27 14.42 -5.79 -4.18
N TYR A 28 13.81 -4.80 -4.85
CA TYR A 28 12.42 -4.89 -5.30
C TYR A 28 12.19 -5.98 -6.34
N ILE A 29 13.14 -6.17 -7.27
CA ILE A 29 13.09 -7.26 -8.26
C ILE A 29 13.15 -8.62 -7.54
N ARG A 30 14.04 -8.77 -6.56
CA ARG A 30 14.13 -9.97 -5.73
C ARG A 30 12.83 -10.21 -4.95
N ALA A 31 12.25 -9.19 -4.32
CA ALA A 31 10.98 -9.30 -3.60
C ALA A 31 9.82 -9.73 -4.50
N TYR A 32 9.82 -9.31 -5.77
CA TYR A 32 8.83 -9.74 -6.75
C TYR A 32 8.87 -11.26 -7.02
N GLY A 33 10.05 -11.89 -6.97
CA GLY A 33 10.23 -13.33 -7.10
C GLY A 33 10.15 -14.13 -5.80
N ALA A 34 9.83 -13.52 -4.68
CA ALA A 34 9.82 -14.17 -3.38
C ALA A 34 8.70 -15.22 -3.22
N ASP A 35 8.89 -16.18 -2.31
CA ASP A 35 7.84 -17.13 -1.94
C ASP A 35 6.70 -16.43 -1.19
N THR A 36 7.03 -15.54 -0.25
CA THR A 36 6.06 -14.82 0.58
C THR A 36 6.35 -13.33 0.62
N TYR A 37 5.32 -12.53 0.41
CA TYR A 37 5.36 -11.09 0.53
C TYR A 37 4.45 -10.60 1.65
N PHE A 38 5.03 -9.91 2.62
CA PHE A 38 4.27 -9.28 3.71
C PHE A 38 3.99 -7.83 3.40
N CYS A 39 2.75 -7.42 3.51
CA CYS A 39 2.35 -6.02 3.34
C CYS A 39 1.07 -5.69 4.12
N SER A 40 0.55 -4.49 3.88
CA SER A 40 -0.79 -4.09 4.29
C SER A 40 -1.56 -3.57 3.08
N SER A 41 -2.87 -3.40 3.21
CA SER A 41 -3.71 -2.70 2.24
C SER A 41 -3.90 -1.23 2.66
N ASN A 42 -4.18 -0.34 1.70
CA ASN A 42 -4.59 1.02 2.02
C ASN A 42 -6.04 1.09 2.52
N ALA A 43 -6.91 0.23 1.99
CA ALA A 43 -8.24 -0.01 2.51
C ALA A 43 -8.71 -1.42 2.14
N VAL A 44 -9.64 -1.95 2.93
CA VAL A 44 -10.38 -3.20 2.68
C VAL A 44 -11.85 -2.86 2.80
N THR A 45 -12.65 -3.20 1.79
CA THR A 45 -14.10 -2.97 1.87
C THR A 45 -14.79 -4.06 2.68
N GLU A 46 -15.98 -3.79 3.18
CA GLU A 46 -16.81 -4.79 3.87
C GLU A 46 -17.18 -5.98 2.95
N ARG A 47 -17.07 -5.82 1.63
CA ARG A 47 -17.25 -6.89 0.66
C ARG A 47 -15.99 -7.69 0.36
N GLY A 48 -14.83 -7.25 0.89
CA GLY A 48 -13.54 -7.91 0.73
C GLY A 48 -12.69 -7.40 -0.43
N GLU A 49 -13.12 -6.35 -1.16
CA GLU A 49 -12.22 -5.74 -2.14
C GLU A 49 -11.04 -5.05 -1.44
N LEU A 50 -9.85 -5.20 -2.02
CA LEU A 50 -8.63 -4.55 -1.55
C LEU A 50 -8.33 -3.35 -2.43
N TYR A 51 -8.22 -2.17 -1.83
CA TYR A 51 -7.84 -0.96 -2.53
C TYR A 51 -6.42 -0.54 -2.15
N ASN A 52 -5.54 -0.47 -3.15
CA ASN A 52 -4.14 -0.17 -2.96
C ASN A 52 -3.67 0.93 -3.92
N VAL A 53 -2.93 1.90 -3.39
CA VAL A 53 -2.38 3.02 -4.15
C VAL A 53 -0.87 3.06 -3.95
N ASP A 54 -0.12 3.27 -5.03
CA ASP A 54 1.34 3.21 -5.02
C ASP A 54 1.96 4.27 -5.93
N GLY A 55 3.16 4.71 -5.60
CA GLY A 55 3.93 5.64 -6.42
C GLY A 55 4.73 4.91 -7.51
N ASN A 56 5.57 4.00 -7.10
CA ASN A 56 6.52 3.30 -7.98
C ASN A 56 6.02 1.92 -8.45
N SER A 57 4.83 1.50 -8.05
CA SER A 57 4.24 0.20 -8.33
C SER A 57 4.97 -1.02 -7.76
N ASN A 58 6.04 -0.83 -7.00
CA ASN A 58 6.83 -1.92 -6.44
C ASN A 58 6.03 -2.79 -5.45
N ARG A 59 5.14 -2.21 -4.65
CA ARG A 59 4.26 -2.94 -3.73
C ARG A 59 3.07 -3.56 -4.47
N VAL A 60 2.38 -2.79 -5.30
CA VAL A 60 1.18 -3.29 -5.98
C VAL A 60 1.51 -4.37 -7.00
N SER A 61 2.69 -4.37 -7.64
CA SER A 61 3.12 -5.47 -8.52
C SER A 61 3.26 -6.80 -7.76
N CYS A 62 3.81 -6.77 -6.54
CA CYS A 62 3.87 -7.94 -5.67
C CYS A 62 2.48 -8.41 -5.22
N ILE A 63 1.55 -7.49 -5.00
CA ILE A 63 0.15 -7.83 -4.65
C ILE A 63 -0.55 -8.48 -5.84
N VAL A 64 -0.44 -7.88 -7.03
CA VAL A 64 -1.18 -8.31 -8.22
C VAL A 64 -0.65 -9.62 -8.78
N TYR A 65 0.67 -9.81 -8.84
CA TYR A 65 1.28 -11.01 -9.43
C TYR A 65 2.48 -11.49 -8.59
N GLY A 66 3.66 -11.23 -8.89
CA GLY A 66 4.95 -11.57 -8.26
C GLY A 66 4.96 -12.79 -7.32
N PRO A 67 5.00 -12.60 -6.01
CA PRO A 67 5.19 -13.64 -5.00
C PRO A 67 4.14 -14.75 -5.04
N LYS A 68 4.55 -15.97 -4.67
CA LYS A 68 3.66 -17.14 -4.61
C LYS A 68 2.51 -16.94 -3.62
N GLN A 69 2.77 -16.25 -2.50
CA GLN A 69 1.73 -15.83 -1.56
C GLN A 69 1.97 -14.40 -1.06
N VAL A 70 0.87 -13.73 -0.71
CA VAL A 70 0.87 -12.41 -0.09
C VAL A 70 0.13 -12.50 1.24
N ILE A 71 0.77 -12.06 2.31
CA ILE A 71 0.16 -11.96 3.63
C ILE A 71 -0.03 -10.48 3.95
N MET A 72 -1.29 -10.06 4.05
CA MET A 72 -1.65 -8.70 4.39
C MET A 72 -2.07 -8.60 5.86
N ILE A 73 -1.38 -7.78 6.63
CA ILE A 73 -1.74 -7.46 8.01
C ILE A 73 -2.42 -6.09 7.98
N VAL A 74 -3.70 -6.06 8.31
CA VAL A 74 -4.57 -4.90 8.15
C VAL A 74 -5.22 -4.54 9.48
N GLY A 75 -5.00 -3.31 9.95
CA GLY A 75 -5.70 -2.80 11.12
C GLY A 75 -7.17 -2.48 10.81
N LYS A 76 -8.03 -2.58 11.82
CA LYS A 76 -9.48 -2.27 11.71
C LYS A 76 -9.78 -0.88 11.18
N ASN A 77 -8.87 0.08 11.39
CA ASN A 77 -8.98 1.45 10.89
C ASN A 77 -8.93 1.57 9.35
N LYS A 78 -8.67 0.47 8.65
CA LYS A 78 -8.61 0.42 7.17
C LYS A 78 -9.83 -0.26 6.55
N ILE A 79 -10.77 -0.73 7.37
CA ILE A 79 -12.04 -1.29 6.89
C ILE A 79 -12.98 -0.14 6.53
N VAL A 80 -13.56 -0.21 5.35
CA VAL A 80 -14.45 0.81 4.78
C VAL A 80 -15.67 0.15 4.12
N PRO A 81 -16.82 0.85 4.02
CA PRO A 81 -18.04 0.26 3.46
C PRO A 81 -17.92 -0.16 1.99
N ASN A 82 -17.21 0.62 1.17
CA ASN A 82 -17.16 0.44 -0.29
C ASN A 82 -15.91 1.10 -0.90
N ILE A 83 -15.76 0.98 -2.22
CA ILE A 83 -14.62 1.55 -2.96
C ILE A 83 -14.60 3.09 -2.90
N ASP A 84 -15.75 3.77 -2.92
CA ASP A 84 -15.78 5.23 -2.84
C ASP A 84 -15.22 5.72 -1.50
N ALA A 85 -15.60 5.04 -0.42
CA ALA A 85 -15.02 5.29 0.91
C ALA A 85 -13.52 4.93 0.98
N ALA A 86 -13.08 3.91 0.24
CA ALA A 86 -11.65 3.57 0.14
C ALA A 86 -10.86 4.66 -0.58
N ILE A 87 -11.39 5.19 -1.69
CA ILE A 87 -10.80 6.31 -2.44
C ILE A 87 -10.69 7.54 -1.55
N LYS A 88 -11.80 7.89 -0.87
CA LYS A 88 -11.85 9.01 0.06
C LYS A 88 -10.81 8.85 1.17
N ARG A 89 -10.78 7.68 1.83
CA ARG A 89 -9.80 7.37 2.89
C ARG A 89 -8.35 7.58 2.44
N VAL A 90 -8.00 7.13 1.23
CA VAL A 90 -6.64 7.31 0.72
C VAL A 90 -6.33 8.78 0.51
N LYS A 91 -7.26 9.57 -0.02
CA LYS A 91 -7.09 11.00 -0.29
C LYS A 91 -7.06 11.84 0.99
N GLU A 92 -7.83 11.48 2.01
CA GLU A 92 -7.89 12.19 3.29
C GLU A 92 -6.78 11.78 4.27
N ILE A 93 -6.41 10.50 4.27
CA ILE A 93 -5.58 9.94 5.34
C ILE A 93 -4.27 9.37 4.79
N SER A 94 -4.34 8.31 3.94
CA SER A 94 -3.16 7.51 3.66
C SER A 94 -2.13 8.23 2.80
N ALA A 95 -2.54 8.93 1.75
CA ALA A 95 -1.62 9.63 0.86
C ALA A 95 -0.97 10.85 1.56
N PRO A 96 -1.73 11.73 2.27
CA PRO A 96 -1.13 12.82 3.02
C PRO A 96 -0.15 12.35 4.09
N ALA A 97 -0.53 11.34 4.88
CA ALA A 97 0.35 10.78 5.93
C ALA A 97 1.63 10.16 5.34
N ASN A 98 1.51 9.45 4.22
CA ASN A 98 2.67 8.89 3.53
C ASN A 98 3.58 9.96 2.93
N CYS A 99 3.01 10.99 2.31
CA CYS A 99 3.78 12.12 1.78
C CYS A 99 4.53 12.87 2.89
N ASN A 100 3.88 13.05 4.04
CA ASN A 100 4.53 13.68 5.20
C ASN A 100 5.68 12.81 5.73
N ARG A 101 5.46 11.50 5.91
CA ARG A 101 6.50 10.55 6.34
C ARG A 101 7.72 10.51 5.41
N LEU A 102 7.49 10.67 4.10
CA LEU A 102 8.53 10.66 3.08
C LEU A 102 9.13 12.06 2.79
N ASN A 103 8.68 13.08 3.51
CA ASN A 103 9.05 14.49 3.27
C ASN A 103 8.83 14.93 1.81
N CYS A 104 7.75 14.47 1.18
CA CYS A 104 7.43 14.80 -0.20
C CYS A 104 7.00 16.26 -0.35
N LEU A 105 7.47 16.93 -1.39
CA LEU A 105 7.04 18.28 -1.74
C LEU A 105 5.69 18.26 -2.49
N THR A 106 4.65 17.80 -1.81
CA THR A 106 3.28 17.72 -2.34
C THR A 106 2.34 18.65 -1.56
N PRO A 107 1.24 19.13 -2.20
CA PRO A 107 0.25 19.94 -1.48
C PRO A 107 -0.29 19.22 -0.25
N CYS A 108 -0.65 17.94 -0.36
CA CYS A 108 -1.25 17.16 0.73
C CYS A 108 -0.31 16.92 1.92
N ALA A 109 1.01 16.93 1.73
CA ALA A 109 1.96 16.89 2.85
C ALA A 109 1.88 18.16 3.72
N LYS A 110 1.49 19.29 3.11
CA LYS A 110 1.34 20.59 3.81
C LYS A 110 -0.05 20.78 4.39
N THR A 111 -1.08 20.44 3.61
CA THR A 111 -2.49 20.72 3.96
C THR A 111 -3.15 19.59 4.77
N GLY A 112 -2.58 18.39 4.77
CA GLY A 112 -3.15 17.22 5.43
C GLY A 112 -4.24 16.50 4.62
N HIS A 113 -4.62 17.00 3.43
CA HIS A 113 -5.60 16.36 2.55
C HIS A 113 -5.25 16.52 1.07
N CYS A 114 -5.84 15.70 0.21
CA CYS A 114 -5.63 15.79 -1.24
C CYS A 114 -6.46 16.93 -1.83
N ILE A 115 -5.84 17.78 -2.63
CA ILE A 115 -6.50 18.92 -3.31
C ILE A 115 -7.66 18.50 -4.21
N SER A 116 -7.70 17.23 -4.69
CA SER A 116 -8.83 16.75 -5.51
C SER A 116 -10.13 16.60 -4.71
N LEU A 117 -10.06 16.61 -3.38
CA LEU A 117 -11.26 16.59 -2.52
C LEU A 117 -11.95 17.95 -2.45
N ASP A 118 -11.30 19.00 -2.92
CA ASP A 118 -11.86 20.34 -3.00
C ASP A 118 -12.78 20.52 -4.24
N THR A 119 -12.88 19.49 -5.09
CA THR A 119 -13.78 19.43 -6.24
C THR A 119 -15.10 18.76 -5.88
N GLU A 120 -16.20 19.09 -6.60
CA GLU A 120 -17.53 18.52 -6.32
C GLU A 120 -17.62 17.01 -6.47
N SER A 121 -16.83 16.43 -7.40
CA SER A 121 -16.87 15.00 -7.69
C SER A 121 -15.47 14.51 -8.08
N PRO A 122 -14.60 14.20 -7.12
CA PRO A 122 -13.25 13.77 -7.42
C PRO A 122 -13.25 12.34 -8.00
N PHE A 123 -12.66 12.19 -9.18
CA PHE A 123 -12.41 10.87 -9.76
C PHE A 123 -11.27 10.15 -9.03
N ILE A 124 -11.22 8.83 -9.16
CA ILE A 124 -10.20 7.98 -8.54
C ILE A 124 -8.78 8.49 -8.83
N CYS A 125 -8.47 8.86 -10.08
CA CYS A 125 -7.15 9.27 -10.53
C CYS A 125 -6.82 10.75 -10.27
N ASP A 126 -7.78 11.55 -9.83
CA ASP A 126 -7.56 12.96 -9.55
C ASP A 126 -6.60 13.17 -8.38
N GLY A 127 -5.77 14.18 -8.52
CA GLY A 127 -4.77 14.53 -7.52
C GLY A 127 -3.88 15.70 -7.98
N CYS A 128 -2.82 15.96 -7.26
CA CYS A 128 -1.86 16.97 -7.64
C CYS A 128 -0.98 16.53 -8.82
N HIS A 129 -0.38 17.50 -9.52
CA HIS A 129 0.61 17.27 -10.58
C HIS A 129 2.06 17.43 -10.07
N SER A 130 2.28 17.27 -8.75
CA SER A 130 3.63 17.35 -8.18
C SER A 130 4.52 16.21 -8.70
N ALA A 131 5.76 16.51 -9.02
CA ALA A 131 6.75 15.50 -9.38
C ALA A 131 7.03 14.50 -8.24
N ALA A 132 6.74 14.90 -6.99
CA ALA A 132 6.87 14.05 -5.80
C ALA A 132 5.57 13.28 -5.46
N ARG A 133 4.58 13.23 -6.36
CA ARG A 133 3.31 12.54 -6.15
C ARG A 133 3.54 11.06 -5.88
N VAL A 134 2.93 10.53 -4.80
CA VAL A 134 3.03 9.11 -4.40
C VAL A 134 1.80 8.28 -4.77
N CYS A 135 0.72 8.91 -5.22
CA CYS A 135 -0.53 8.25 -5.62
C CYS A 135 -0.63 8.19 -7.14
N CYS A 136 0.21 7.36 -7.77
CA CYS A 136 0.32 7.27 -9.23
C CYS A 136 -0.41 6.07 -9.81
N ASN A 137 -0.52 4.97 -9.06
CA ASN A 137 -1.11 3.71 -9.52
C ASN A 137 -2.20 3.29 -8.55
N TYR A 138 -3.39 3.01 -9.07
CA TYR A 138 -4.57 2.64 -8.31
C TYR A 138 -4.98 1.23 -8.67
N VAL A 139 -5.03 0.34 -7.68
CA VAL A 139 -5.32 -1.08 -7.89
C VAL A 139 -6.48 -1.50 -6.99
N VAL A 140 -7.52 -2.01 -7.61
CA VAL A 140 -8.62 -2.69 -6.94
C VAL A 140 -8.49 -4.19 -7.19
N THR A 141 -8.32 -4.97 -6.12
CA THR A 141 -8.38 -6.43 -6.18
C THR A 141 -9.78 -6.85 -5.73
N ALA A 142 -10.66 -7.09 -6.68
CA ALA A 142 -12.06 -7.46 -6.41
C ALA A 142 -12.21 -8.96 -6.12
N GLN A 143 -11.37 -9.79 -6.74
CA GLN A 143 -11.40 -11.23 -6.56
C GLN A 143 -10.02 -11.83 -6.80
N GLN A 144 -9.63 -12.83 -6.02
CA GLN A 144 -8.40 -13.58 -6.24
C GLN A 144 -8.71 -14.88 -7.00
N ARG A 145 -8.11 -15.01 -8.19
CA ARG A 145 -8.28 -16.20 -9.04
C ARG A 145 -7.55 -17.43 -8.48
N HIS A 146 -6.38 -17.22 -7.90
CA HIS A 146 -5.57 -18.30 -7.32
C HIS A 146 -5.90 -18.44 -5.84
N LYS A 147 -6.51 -19.58 -5.50
CA LYS A 147 -6.91 -19.89 -4.13
C LYS A 147 -5.74 -19.70 -3.16
N ASP A 148 -6.01 -19.09 -2.04
CA ASP A 148 -5.08 -18.89 -0.91
C ASP A 148 -3.81 -18.07 -1.22
N ARG A 149 -3.69 -17.47 -2.41
CA ARG A 149 -2.52 -16.63 -2.74
C ARG A 149 -2.48 -15.36 -1.89
N ILE A 150 -3.60 -14.67 -1.71
CA ILE A 150 -3.69 -13.50 -0.83
C ILE A 150 -4.42 -13.89 0.44
N LYS A 151 -3.77 -13.69 1.57
CA LYS A 151 -4.31 -13.92 2.91
C LYS A 151 -4.38 -12.58 3.64
N VAL A 152 -5.58 -12.20 4.07
CA VAL A 152 -5.80 -10.94 4.80
C VAL A 152 -6.06 -11.27 6.27
N ILE A 153 -5.17 -10.77 7.13
CA ILE A 153 -5.28 -10.88 8.59
C ILE A 153 -5.75 -9.53 9.11
N ILE A 154 -6.99 -9.48 9.60
CA ILE A 154 -7.55 -8.27 10.20
C ILE A 154 -7.21 -8.28 11.69
N VAL A 155 -6.54 -7.21 12.13
CA VAL A 155 -6.19 -7.00 13.53
C VAL A 155 -7.13 -5.98 14.14
N ASN A 156 -7.72 -6.30 15.29
CA ASN A 156 -8.65 -5.42 15.98
C ASN A 156 -7.96 -4.23 16.69
N GLU A 157 -6.98 -3.65 16.02
CA GLU A 157 -6.23 -2.47 16.45
C GLU A 157 -6.05 -1.51 15.28
N ASN A 158 -5.72 -0.25 15.58
CA ASN A 158 -5.35 0.72 14.57
C ASN A 158 -3.88 0.50 14.18
N LEU A 159 -3.64 0.04 12.95
CA LEU A 159 -2.30 -0.23 12.44
C LEU A 159 -1.99 0.64 11.22
N GLY A 160 -0.99 1.51 11.38
CA GLY A 160 -0.57 2.44 10.34
C GLY A 160 -1.70 3.39 9.90
N TYR A 161 -1.57 3.97 8.71
CA TYR A 161 -2.52 4.91 8.10
C TYR A 161 -3.11 4.38 6.79
#